data_ed14f194501f464c3ccb797323d39428
#
_entry.id   ed14f194501f464c3ccb797323d39428
#
_cell.length_a   1.000
_cell.length_b   1.000
_cell.length_c   1.000
_cell.angle_alpha   90.00
_cell.angle_beta   90.00
_cell.angle_gamma   90.00
#
_symmetry.space_group_name_H-M   'P 1'
#
loop_
_entity.id
_entity.type
_entity.pdbx_description
1 polymer ?
#
loop_
_entity_poly.entity_id
_entity_poly.type
_entity_poly.pdbx_seq_one_letter_code
_entity_poly.pdbx_strand_id
1 'polypeptide(L)'
;MIDIPTLVCKFVYEFAKGDGVPQYSKSQIVQGFQNLANPPRGTHEFCTVSLLNSIRHGTGWHHWTNEKTSDPEPFEQHLEAVVEHVVQIDMCSAEPYVLPQVTAERAQILQLVAGSNIATEYFESATAGKLTCLYAEDAQDLAGFDETKSYTRRYMLRLHLAEKYDAHFDSDYFTKIDIKPMALDGSDRTEPGAIHYGEVDTITRNISTKDKEN
;
A
#
# COMPACT_ATOMS: atom_id res chain seq x y z
N MET A 1 -7.42 -0.74 -8.04
CA MET A 1 -7.24 -0.63 -6.57
C MET A 1 -7.22 -2.04 -6.01
N ILE A 2 -6.23 -2.38 -5.19
CA ILE A 2 -6.10 -3.70 -4.56
C ILE A 2 -7.02 -3.76 -3.34
N ASP A 3 -7.83 -4.81 -3.22
CA ASP A 3 -8.64 -5.06 -2.01
C ASP A 3 -7.76 -5.82 -1.00
N ILE A 4 -6.99 -5.06 -0.23
CA ILE A 4 -6.02 -5.57 0.74
C ILE A 4 -6.68 -6.45 1.80
N PRO A 5 -7.80 -6.05 2.45
CA PRO A 5 -8.45 -6.91 3.44
C PRO A 5 -8.87 -8.27 2.89
N THR A 6 -9.48 -8.31 1.70
CA THR A 6 -9.84 -9.58 1.05
C THR A 6 -8.61 -10.45 0.77
N LEU A 7 -7.52 -9.84 0.32
CA LEU A 7 -6.29 -10.57 0.02
C LEU A 7 -5.66 -11.16 1.28
N VAL A 8 -5.63 -10.38 2.38
CA VAL A 8 -5.14 -10.86 3.67
C VAL A 8 -6.05 -11.95 4.26
N CYS A 9 -7.38 -11.86 4.09
CA CYS A 9 -8.27 -12.96 4.48
C CYS A 9 -7.93 -14.28 3.77
N LYS A 10 -7.59 -14.22 2.48
CA LYS A 10 -7.14 -15.40 1.72
C LYS A 10 -5.79 -15.91 2.21
N PHE A 11 -4.86 -15.01 2.51
CA PHE A 11 -3.56 -15.36 3.09
C PHE A 11 -3.72 -16.08 4.43
N VAL A 12 -4.55 -15.55 5.34
CA VAL A 12 -4.85 -16.21 6.62
C VAL A 12 -5.49 -17.59 6.40
N TYR A 13 -6.44 -17.69 5.48
CA TYR A 13 -7.09 -18.96 5.16
C TYR A 13 -6.08 -20.03 4.71
N GLU A 14 -5.11 -19.63 3.91
CA GLU A 14 -4.14 -20.55 3.32
C GLU A 14 -3.05 -20.95 4.30
N PHE A 15 -2.56 -20.03 5.12
CA PHE A 15 -1.36 -20.23 5.91
C PHE A 15 -1.56 -20.34 7.42
N ALA A 16 -2.71 -19.96 7.98
CA ALA A 16 -2.97 -20.05 9.42
C ALA A 16 -3.36 -21.50 9.83
N LYS A 17 -2.54 -22.46 9.43
CA LYS A 17 -2.72 -23.91 9.66
C LYS A 17 -1.37 -24.61 9.82
N GLY A 18 -1.36 -25.73 10.49
CA GLY A 18 -0.13 -26.51 10.67
C GLY A 18 -0.44 -27.90 11.23
N ASP A 19 0.61 -28.60 11.64
CA ASP A 19 0.47 -29.89 12.27
C ASP A 19 -0.24 -29.73 13.64
N GLY A 20 -1.41 -30.38 13.79
CA GLY A 20 -2.27 -30.19 14.97
C GLY A 20 -3.11 -28.89 14.98
N VAL A 21 -2.90 -27.97 14.04
CA VAL A 21 -3.68 -26.73 13.92
C VAL A 21 -4.57 -26.79 12.69
N PRO A 22 -5.89 -26.98 12.86
CA PRO A 22 -6.82 -27.14 11.75
C PRO A 22 -6.95 -25.83 10.98
N GLN A 23 -7.21 -25.92 9.68
CA GLN A 23 -7.49 -24.77 8.84
C GLN A 23 -8.83 -24.13 9.24
N TYR A 24 -8.88 -22.79 9.24
CA TYR A 24 -10.16 -22.08 9.36
C TYR A 24 -11.12 -22.47 8.22
N SER A 25 -12.40 -22.49 8.50
CA SER A 25 -13.39 -22.42 7.42
C SER A 25 -13.43 -20.97 6.89
N LYS A 26 -13.85 -20.80 5.63
CA LYS A 26 -13.98 -19.45 5.03
C LYS A 26 -14.93 -18.53 5.80
N SER A 27 -15.96 -19.10 6.44
CA SER A 27 -16.93 -18.35 7.26
C SER A 27 -16.37 -17.90 8.61
N GLN A 28 -15.24 -18.44 9.06
CA GLN A 28 -14.57 -18.04 10.29
C GLN A 28 -13.61 -16.87 10.10
N ILE A 29 -13.30 -16.51 8.86
CA ILE A 29 -12.44 -15.36 8.56
C ILE A 29 -13.32 -14.24 8.04
N VAL A 30 -13.39 -13.13 8.78
CA VAL A 30 -14.24 -12.00 8.47
C VAL A 30 -13.43 -10.71 8.37
N GLN A 31 -13.84 -9.84 7.46
CA GLN A 31 -13.32 -8.49 7.44
C GLN A 31 -14.01 -7.71 8.56
N GLY A 32 -13.22 -7.05 9.39
CA GLY A 32 -13.69 -6.26 10.51
C GLY A 32 -13.29 -4.81 10.41
N PHE A 33 -14.15 -3.93 10.91
CA PHE A 33 -13.74 -2.62 11.35
C PHE A 33 -13.38 -2.73 12.83
N GLN A 34 -12.40 -1.97 13.30
CA GLN A 34 -12.03 -1.97 14.72
C GLN A 34 -13.28 -1.92 15.60
N ASN A 35 -13.41 -2.88 16.50
CA ASN A 35 -14.44 -3.00 17.52
C ASN A 35 -15.86 -3.44 17.07
N LEU A 36 -16.09 -3.82 15.82
CA LEU A 36 -17.45 -4.18 15.34
C LEU A 36 -17.56 -5.60 14.76
N ALA A 37 -16.51 -6.41 14.86
CA ALA A 37 -16.59 -7.78 14.38
C ALA A 37 -17.42 -8.63 15.33
N ASN A 38 -18.69 -8.83 14.98
CA ASN A 38 -19.49 -9.84 15.65
C ASN A 38 -18.96 -11.23 15.23
N PRO A 39 -18.68 -12.12 16.22
CA PRO A 39 -18.28 -13.46 15.90
C PRO A 39 -19.33 -14.15 15.01
N PRO A 40 -18.92 -14.94 14.01
CA PRO A 40 -19.85 -15.70 13.21
C PRO A 40 -20.70 -16.59 14.11
N ARG A 41 -22.00 -16.62 13.89
CA ARG A 41 -22.92 -17.42 14.72
C ARG A 41 -22.56 -18.91 14.66
N GLY A 42 -22.47 -19.53 15.83
CA GLY A 42 -22.20 -20.97 15.95
C GLY A 42 -20.74 -21.39 15.75
N THR A 43 -19.81 -20.46 15.71
CA THR A 43 -18.37 -20.76 15.69
C THR A 43 -17.73 -20.45 17.06
N HIS A 44 -16.84 -21.33 17.49
CA HIS A 44 -16.08 -21.15 18.74
C HIS A 44 -14.70 -20.53 18.49
N GLU A 45 -14.35 -20.34 17.25
CA GLU A 45 -13.12 -19.63 16.83
C GLU A 45 -13.39 -18.84 15.55
N PHE A 46 -12.75 -17.71 15.45
CA PHE A 46 -12.83 -16.86 14.26
C PHE A 46 -11.61 -15.95 14.16
N CYS A 47 -11.40 -15.43 12.97
CA CYS A 47 -10.36 -14.47 12.69
C CYS A 47 -10.97 -13.20 12.08
N THR A 48 -10.55 -12.04 12.56
CA THR A 48 -10.91 -10.76 11.93
C THR A 48 -9.69 -10.13 11.29
N VAL A 49 -9.89 -9.55 10.11
CA VAL A 49 -8.88 -8.85 9.35
C VAL A 49 -9.32 -7.41 9.16
N SER A 50 -8.56 -6.47 9.70
CA SER A 50 -8.89 -5.04 9.69
C SER A 50 -7.75 -4.21 9.13
N LEU A 51 -8.02 -3.40 8.12
CA LEU A 51 -7.07 -2.38 7.67
C LEU A 51 -7.07 -1.23 8.68
N LEU A 52 -5.95 -0.98 9.35
CA LEU A 52 -5.84 0.06 10.37
C LEU A 52 -5.57 1.42 9.76
N ASN A 53 -4.54 1.49 8.95
CA ASN A 53 -4.12 2.73 8.31
C ASN A 53 -3.35 2.45 7.02
N SER A 54 -3.15 3.53 6.27
CA SER A 54 -2.33 3.54 5.07
C SER A 54 -1.45 4.78 5.14
N ILE A 55 -0.13 4.59 5.18
CA ILE A 55 0.85 5.64 5.37
C ILE A 55 1.69 5.75 4.11
N ARG A 56 1.73 6.94 3.52
CA ARG A 56 2.62 7.21 2.39
C ARG A 56 4.05 7.46 2.92
N HIS A 57 5.00 6.71 2.40
CA HIS A 57 6.41 6.91 2.69
C HIS A 57 7.07 7.78 1.63
N GLY A 58 7.72 8.84 2.08
CA GLY A 58 8.50 9.73 1.25
C GLY A 58 7.69 10.66 0.34
N THR A 59 8.43 11.43 -0.45
CA THR A 59 7.89 12.23 -1.55
C THR A 59 7.78 11.33 -2.78
N GLY A 60 6.64 11.40 -3.49
CA GLY A 60 6.49 10.67 -4.75
C GLY A 60 7.63 11.01 -5.72
N TRP A 61 8.09 10.00 -6.42
CA TRP A 61 9.07 10.18 -7.48
C TRP A 61 8.36 10.74 -8.70
N HIS A 62 8.87 11.85 -9.22
CA HIS A 62 8.41 12.45 -10.45
C HIS A 62 9.44 12.17 -11.53
N HIS A 63 9.06 11.50 -12.58
CA HIS A 63 9.89 11.42 -13.76
C HIS A 63 9.05 11.72 -15.01
N TRP A 64 9.74 12.25 -16.00
CA TRP A 64 9.14 12.63 -17.26
C TRP A 64 9.65 11.65 -18.30
N THR A 65 8.76 10.99 -19.01
CA THR A 65 9.13 10.16 -20.15
C THR A 65 8.81 10.88 -21.42
N ASN A 66 9.82 11.02 -22.26
CA ASN A 66 9.69 11.40 -23.65
C ASN A 66 10.14 10.20 -24.47
N GLU A 67 9.24 9.33 -24.82
CA GLU A 67 9.54 8.35 -25.86
C GLU A 67 9.69 9.14 -27.17
N LYS A 68 10.93 9.22 -27.68
CA LYS A 68 11.30 9.89 -28.92
C LYS A 68 10.64 9.20 -30.11
N THR A 69 9.38 9.46 -30.30
CA THR A 69 8.72 9.31 -31.58
C THR A 69 8.90 10.60 -32.35
N SER A 70 8.95 10.53 -33.64
CA SER A 70 9.23 11.66 -34.56
C SER A 70 8.17 12.78 -34.56
N ASP A 71 7.09 12.64 -33.81
CA ASP A 71 6.06 13.64 -33.58
C ASP A 71 6.15 14.15 -32.13
N PRO A 72 5.81 15.43 -31.86
CA PRO A 72 5.79 15.98 -30.52
C PRO A 72 4.61 15.37 -29.75
N GLU A 73 4.79 14.19 -29.19
CA GLU A 73 3.84 13.63 -28.26
C GLU A 73 3.92 14.37 -26.92
N PRO A 74 2.77 14.53 -26.25
CA PRO A 74 2.76 15.18 -24.92
C PRO A 74 3.65 14.42 -23.96
N PHE A 75 4.38 15.15 -23.13
CA PHE A 75 5.15 14.54 -22.07
C PHE A 75 4.20 13.88 -21.08
N GLU A 76 4.42 12.62 -20.78
CA GLU A 76 3.74 11.94 -19.71
C GLU A 76 4.48 12.17 -18.39
N GLN A 77 3.77 12.65 -17.40
CA GLN A 77 4.27 12.75 -16.04
C GLN A 77 3.91 11.48 -15.30
N HIS A 78 4.93 10.77 -14.84
CA HIS A 78 4.77 9.61 -13.98
C HIS A 78 4.98 10.03 -12.52
N LEU A 79 4.04 9.65 -11.68
CA LEU A 79 4.09 9.85 -10.25
C LEU A 79 4.09 8.49 -9.57
N GLU A 80 5.23 8.08 -9.04
CA GLU A 80 5.35 6.85 -8.27
C GLU A 80 5.37 7.16 -6.77
N ALA A 81 4.67 6.35 -5.99
CA ALA A 81 4.70 6.44 -4.54
C ALA A 81 4.59 5.04 -3.93
N VAL A 82 5.21 4.87 -2.77
CA VAL A 82 5.03 3.67 -1.95
C VAL A 82 4.15 4.02 -0.77
N VAL A 83 3.10 3.20 -0.58
CA VAL A 83 2.18 3.33 0.56
C VAL A 83 2.28 2.07 1.40
N GLU A 84 2.55 2.24 2.67
CA GLU A 84 2.50 1.16 3.66
C GLU A 84 1.09 1.03 4.22
N HIS A 85 0.58 -0.19 4.19
CA HIS A 85 -0.70 -0.58 4.76
C HIS A 85 -0.47 -1.43 5.99
N VAL A 86 -1.03 -1.02 7.12
CA VAL A 86 -0.98 -1.80 8.35
C VAL A 86 -2.30 -2.53 8.51
N VAL A 87 -2.23 -3.86 8.48
CA VAL A 87 -3.38 -4.74 8.59
C VAL A 87 -3.30 -5.52 9.90
N GLN A 88 -4.31 -5.39 10.73
CA GLN A 88 -4.45 -6.14 11.97
C GLN A 88 -5.23 -7.43 11.73
N ILE A 89 -4.70 -8.51 12.26
CA ILE A 89 -5.28 -9.85 12.24
C ILE A 89 -5.52 -10.26 13.69
N ASP A 90 -6.79 -10.41 14.07
CA ASP A 90 -7.19 -10.87 15.39
C ASP A 90 -7.71 -12.29 15.30
N MET A 91 -7.07 -13.20 16.01
CA MET A 91 -7.47 -14.59 16.11
C MET A 91 -8.11 -14.82 17.47
N CYS A 92 -9.40 -15.14 17.46
CA CYS A 92 -10.20 -15.27 18.68
C CYS A 92 -10.70 -16.71 18.84
N SER A 93 -10.69 -17.22 20.08
CA SER A 93 -11.28 -18.51 20.43
C SER A 93 -11.97 -18.47 21.78
N ALA A 94 -13.05 -19.24 21.89
CA ALA A 94 -13.83 -19.37 23.12
C ALA A 94 -13.48 -20.67 23.83
N GLU A 95 -13.03 -20.58 25.07
CA GLU A 95 -12.86 -21.72 25.97
C GLU A 95 -14.25 -22.20 26.49
N PRO A 96 -14.45 -23.49 26.71
CA PRO A 96 -13.50 -24.59 26.60
C PRO A 96 -13.50 -25.29 25.22
N TYR A 97 -14.14 -24.71 24.22
CA TYR A 97 -14.38 -25.37 22.94
C TYR A 97 -13.13 -25.47 22.06
N VAL A 98 -12.21 -24.52 22.19
CA VAL A 98 -10.93 -24.53 21.47
C VAL A 98 -9.81 -24.46 22.50
N LEU A 99 -8.82 -25.33 22.36
CA LEU A 99 -7.66 -25.31 23.24
C LEU A 99 -6.86 -24.02 23.01
N PRO A 100 -6.47 -23.30 24.08
CA PRO A 100 -5.71 -22.04 23.98
C PRO A 100 -4.43 -22.18 23.16
N GLN A 101 -3.77 -23.35 23.23
CA GLN A 101 -2.55 -23.65 22.49
C GLN A 101 -2.79 -23.59 20.96
N VAL A 102 -3.94 -24.05 20.46
CA VAL A 102 -4.24 -24.05 19.02
C VAL A 102 -4.26 -22.63 18.46
N THR A 103 -4.86 -21.68 19.20
CA THR A 103 -4.90 -20.28 18.78
C THR A 103 -3.52 -19.62 18.85
N ALA A 104 -2.74 -19.94 19.89
CA ALA A 104 -1.36 -19.48 20.05
C ALA A 104 -0.45 -20.00 18.92
N GLU A 105 -0.50 -21.30 18.65
CA GLU A 105 0.29 -21.92 17.59
C GLU A 105 -0.09 -21.38 16.22
N ARG A 106 -1.38 -21.14 15.96
CA ARG A 106 -1.85 -20.51 14.73
C ARG A 106 -1.29 -19.12 14.54
N ALA A 107 -1.25 -18.31 15.60
CA ALA A 107 -0.67 -16.98 15.55
C ALA A 107 0.84 -17.02 15.27
N GLN A 108 1.55 -17.94 15.90
CA GLN A 108 3.00 -18.14 15.68
C GLN A 108 3.30 -18.64 14.27
N ILE A 109 2.51 -19.59 13.74
CA ILE A 109 2.66 -20.07 12.37
C ILE A 109 2.47 -18.92 11.39
N LEU A 110 1.41 -18.14 11.57
CA LEU A 110 1.13 -17.02 10.67
C LEU A 110 2.22 -15.94 10.75
N GLN A 111 2.73 -15.64 11.94
CA GLN A 111 3.86 -14.73 12.13
C GLN A 111 5.11 -15.24 11.41
N LEU A 112 5.43 -16.53 11.55
CA LEU A 112 6.59 -17.15 10.91
C LEU A 112 6.48 -17.07 9.37
N VAL A 113 5.31 -17.41 8.83
CA VAL A 113 5.05 -17.32 7.38
C VAL A 113 5.12 -15.87 6.90
N ALA A 114 4.52 -14.95 7.64
CA ALA A 114 4.52 -13.53 7.30
C ALA A 114 5.93 -12.90 7.33
N GLY A 115 6.83 -13.40 8.17
CA GLY A 115 8.24 -13.01 8.20
C GLY A 115 9.13 -13.72 7.18
N SER A 116 8.57 -14.56 6.30
CA SER A 116 9.31 -15.35 5.32
C SER A 116 9.08 -14.88 3.88
N ASN A 117 9.89 -15.37 2.95
CA ASN A 117 9.70 -15.13 1.51
C ASN A 117 8.35 -15.64 0.99
N ILE A 118 7.72 -16.60 1.68
CA ILE A 118 6.42 -17.14 1.28
C ILE A 118 5.36 -16.03 1.23
N ALA A 119 5.34 -15.15 2.22
CA ALA A 119 4.39 -14.03 2.24
C ALA A 119 4.68 -13.04 1.10
N THR A 120 5.95 -12.69 0.88
CA THR A 120 6.36 -11.81 -0.22
C THR A 120 5.91 -12.38 -1.56
N GLU A 121 6.26 -13.63 -1.85
CA GLU A 121 5.89 -14.33 -3.10
C GLU A 121 4.36 -14.43 -3.27
N TYR A 122 3.64 -14.68 -2.18
CA TYR A 122 2.18 -14.74 -2.21
C TYR A 122 1.56 -13.42 -2.63
N PHE A 123 1.93 -12.32 -1.97
CA PHE A 123 1.35 -11.00 -2.24
C PHE A 123 1.78 -10.48 -3.61
N GLU A 124 3.04 -10.64 -4.00
CA GLU A 124 3.55 -10.23 -5.32
C GLU A 124 2.88 -11.02 -6.45
N SER A 125 2.74 -12.33 -6.32
CA SER A 125 2.06 -13.15 -7.34
C SER A 125 0.59 -12.79 -7.49
N ALA A 126 -0.11 -12.54 -6.38
CA ALA A 126 -1.52 -12.19 -6.38
C ALA A 126 -1.82 -10.79 -6.93
N THR A 127 -0.83 -9.91 -6.99
CA THR A 127 -1.00 -8.50 -7.36
C THR A 127 -0.12 -8.06 -8.53
N ALA A 128 0.50 -8.99 -9.23
CA ALA A 128 1.45 -8.72 -10.31
C ALA A 128 2.60 -7.77 -9.86
N GLY A 129 3.16 -8.02 -8.67
CA GLY A 129 4.28 -7.26 -8.12
C GLY A 129 3.93 -5.89 -7.52
N LYS A 130 2.64 -5.55 -7.40
CA LYS A 130 2.23 -4.24 -6.85
C LYS A 130 2.18 -4.19 -5.33
N LEU A 131 2.00 -5.33 -4.67
CA LEU A 131 1.93 -5.43 -3.21
C LEU A 131 2.96 -6.44 -2.73
N THR A 132 3.73 -6.07 -1.72
CA THR A 132 4.71 -6.94 -1.08
C THR A 132 4.54 -6.94 0.43
N CYS A 133 4.90 -8.05 1.09
CA CYS A 133 4.94 -8.11 2.54
C CYS A 133 6.30 -7.59 3.04
N LEU A 134 6.28 -6.58 3.91
CA LEU A 134 7.49 -6.03 4.51
C LEU A 134 7.91 -6.86 5.73
N TYR A 135 7.01 -6.97 6.68
CA TYR A 135 7.22 -7.71 7.94
C TYR A 135 5.90 -7.90 8.68
N ALA A 136 5.94 -8.73 9.72
CA ALA A 136 4.88 -8.83 10.71
C ALA A 136 5.44 -8.44 12.08
N GLU A 137 4.63 -7.74 12.88
CA GLU A 137 4.93 -7.53 14.30
C GLU A 137 4.81 -8.86 15.06
N ASP A 138 5.37 -8.90 16.27
CA ASP A 138 5.22 -10.06 17.14
C ASP A 138 3.75 -10.28 17.53
N ALA A 139 3.33 -11.54 17.50
CA ALA A 139 1.99 -11.91 17.92
C ALA A 139 1.79 -11.62 19.42
N GLN A 140 0.77 -10.84 19.74
CA GLN A 140 0.45 -10.42 21.10
C GLN A 140 -0.72 -11.23 21.66
N ASP A 141 -0.56 -11.80 22.86
CA ASP A 141 -1.67 -12.41 23.61
C ASP A 141 -2.48 -11.31 24.32
N LEU A 142 -3.69 -11.10 23.86
CA LEU A 142 -4.62 -10.11 24.39
C LEU A 142 -5.81 -10.83 25.07
N ALA A 143 -5.52 -11.80 25.93
CA ALA A 143 -6.57 -12.50 26.67
C ALA A 143 -7.44 -11.52 27.45
N GLY A 144 -8.76 -11.64 27.30
CA GLY A 144 -9.72 -10.76 27.94
C GLY A 144 -11.03 -11.47 28.28
N PHE A 145 -11.86 -10.80 29.07
CA PHE A 145 -13.21 -11.25 29.32
C PHE A 145 -14.17 -10.49 28.39
N ASP A 146 -15.03 -11.24 27.71
CA ASP A 146 -16.19 -10.69 27.04
C ASP A 146 -17.21 -10.16 28.10
N GLU A 147 -18.07 -9.22 27.70
CA GLU A 147 -19.17 -8.68 28.53
C GLU A 147 -20.10 -9.77 29.05
N THR A 148 -20.18 -10.90 28.36
CA THR A 148 -20.92 -12.09 28.77
C THR A 148 -20.21 -12.95 29.81
N LYS A 149 -19.03 -12.52 30.31
CA LYS A 149 -18.16 -13.26 31.22
C LYS A 149 -17.57 -14.55 30.62
N SER A 150 -17.65 -14.74 29.33
CA SER A 150 -16.93 -15.81 28.65
C SER A 150 -15.45 -15.45 28.50
N TYR A 151 -14.57 -16.34 28.90
CA TYR A 151 -13.14 -16.13 28.72
C TYR A 151 -12.81 -16.33 27.24
N THR A 152 -12.37 -15.25 26.58
CA THR A 152 -12.01 -15.30 25.15
C THR A 152 -10.51 -15.11 25.01
N ARG A 153 -9.84 -16.08 24.40
CA ARG A 153 -8.45 -15.92 23.97
C ARG A 153 -8.42 -15.10 22.69
N ARG A 154 -7.52 -14.11 22.67
CA ARG A 154 -7.32 -13.25 21.52
C ARG A 154 -5.83 -13.09 21.28
N TYR A 155 -5.39 -13.45 20.09
CA TYR A 155 -4.05 -13.14 19.60
C TYR A 155 -4.14 -12.11 18.49
N MET A 156 -3.35 -11.06 18.59
CA MET A 156 -3.27 -9.99 17.61
C MET A 156 -1.93 -10.04 16.89
N LEU A 157 -1.97 -9.98 15.58
CA LEU A 157 -0.82 -9.87 14.70
C LEU A 157 -1.02 -8.66 13.80
N ARG A 158 0.01 -7.83 13.60
CA ARG A 158 -0.03 -6.77 12.60
C ARG A 158 0.91 -7.11 11.46
N LEU A 159 0.37 -6.96 10.25
CA LEU A 159 1.05 -7.20 9.00
C LEU A 159 1.29 -5.87 8.30
N HIS A 160 2.52 -5.62 7.88
CA HIS A 160 2.93 -4.42 7.17
C HIS A 160 3.16 -4.77 5.70
N LEU A 161 2.35 -4.16 4.83
CA LEU A 161 2.37 -4.40 3.39
C LEU A 161 2.72 -3.10 2.66
N ALA A 162 3.60 -3.17 1.68
CA ALA A 162 3.91 -2.02 0.82
C ALA A 162 3.21 -2.16 -0.53
N GLU A 163 2.45 -1.14 -0.91
CA GLU A 163 1.84 -1.05 -2.24
C GLU A 163 2.54 0.02 -3.06
N LYS A 164 2.93 -0.36 -4.28
CA LYS A 164 3.46 0.56 -5.27
C LYS A 164 2.30 1.20 -6.04
N TYR A 165 2.18 2.51 -5.92
CA TYR A 165 1.27 3.33 -6.71
C TYR A 165 2.02 3.95 -7.86
N ASP A 166 1.42 3.88 -9.02
CA ASP A 166 1.89 4.53 -10.24
C ASP A 166 0.72 5.26 -10.88
N ALA A 167 0.86 6.55 -11.07
CA ALA A 167 -0.15 7.39 -11.69
C ALA A 167 0.48 8.15 -12.87
N HIS A 168 -0.20 8.07 -14.00
CA HIS A 168 0.18 8.72 -15.24
C HIS A 168 -0.72 9.91 -15.49
N PHE A 169 -0.13 11.03 -15.82
CA PHE A 169 -0.84 12.26 -16.15
C PHE A 169 -0.31 12.83 -17.45
N ASP A 170 -1.22 13.12 -18.36
CA ASP A 170 -0.90 13.97 -19.50
C ASP A 170 -0.56 15.36 -18.96
N SER A 171 0.62 15.85 -19.25
CA SER A 171 1.02 17.18 -18.82
C SER A 171 1.13 18.13 -20.00
N ASP A 172 0.79 19.38 -19.73
CA ASP A 172 1.08 20.48 -20.65
C ASP A 172 2.60 20.60 -20.84
N TYR A 173 3.05 20.75 -22.03
CA TYR A 173 4.46 20.97 -22.35
C TYR A 173 4.68 22.32 -23.03
N PHE A 174 5.86 22.86 -22.83
CA PHE A 174 6.27 24.08 -23.50
C PHE A 174 6.84 23.74 -24.88
N THR A 175 6.22 24.23 -25.94
CA THR A 175 6.72 24.01 -27.31
C THR A 175 7.83 24.97 -27.68
N LYS A 176 7.85 26.17 -27.06
CA LYS A 176 8.81 27.20 -27.38
C LYS A 176 9.02 28.11 -26.17
N ILE A 177 10.26 28.35 -25.84
CA ILE A 177 10.68 29.38 -24.88
C ILE A 177 11.53 30.37 -25.68
N ASP A 178 11.00 31.56 -25.91
CA ASP A 178 11.76 32.65 -26.49
C ASP A 178 12.46 33.42 -25.38
N ILE A 179 13.78 33.31 -25.33
CA ILE A 179 14.60 34.06 -24.38
C ILE A 179 15.20 35.22 -25.15
N LYS A 180 14.77 36.44 -24.84
CA LYS A 180 15.48 37.62 -25.31
C LYS A 180 16.64 37.91 -24.39
N PRO A 181 17.86 37.94 -24.89
CA PRO A 181 18.97 38.43 -24.08
C PRO A 181 18.71 39.89 -23.73
N MET A 182 18.71 40.19 -22.45
CA MET A 182 18.63 41.57 -21.98
C MET A 182 19.90 42.30 -22.43
N ALA A 183 19.78 43.22 -23.34
CA ALA A 183 20.88 44.09 -23.69
C ALA A 183 21.19 44.96 -22.47
N LEU A 184 22.24 44.66 -21.77
CA LEU A 184 22.75 45.55 -20.73
C LEU A 184 23.22 46.81 -21.41
N ASP A 185 22.51 47.91 -21.15
CA ASP A 185 22.78 49.20 -21.67
C ASP A 185 24.19 49.65 -21.25
N GLY A 186 25.10 49.60 -22.21
CA GLY A 186 26.28 50.47 -22.35
C GLY A 186 27.30 50.60 -21.23
N SER A 187 27.32 49.82 -20.19
CA SER A 187 28.42 49.83 -19.22
C SER A 187 29.26 48.59 -19.32
N ASP A 188 30.42 48.72 -19.96
CA ASP A 188 31.51 47.76 -20.00
C ASP A 188 31.84 47.22 -18.60
N ARG A 189 31.25 46.12 -18.23
CA ARG A 189 31.79 45.22 -17.22
C ARG A 189 31.96 43.84 -17.83
N THR A 190 33.02 43.69 -18.56
CA THR A 190 33.62 42.41 -18.91
C THR A 190 34.30 41.85 -17.66
N GLU A 191 33.48 41.39 -16.71
CA GLU A 191 33.99 40.42 -15.72
C GLU A 191 33.84 39.03 -16.29
N PRO A 192 34.92 38.26 -16.47
CA PRO A 192 34.84 36.89 -16.92
C PRO A 192 34.15 36.05 -15.82
N GLY A 193 32.91 35.63 -16.05
CA GLY A 193 32.11 34.81 -15.13
C GLY A 193 30.73 35.36 -14.81
N ALA A 194 30.29 36.48 -15.39
CA ALA A 194 28.93 36.96 -15.21
C ALA A 194 27.94 36.03 -15.87
N ILE A 195 27.07 35.41 -15.09
CA ILE A 195 25.93 34.62 -15.58
C ILE A 195 24.89 35.62 -16.07
N HIS A 196 24.68 35.70 -17.37
CA HIS A 196 23.61 36.53 -17.94
C HIS A 196 22.27 35.77 -17.79
N TYR A 197 21.40 36.28 -16.96
CA TYR A 197 20.02 35.84 -16.89
C TYR A 197 19.25 36.54 -18.02
N GLY A 198 18.76 35.74 -18.99
CA GLY A 198 17.83 36.25 -20.02
C GLY A 198 16.43 36.42 -19.44
N GLU A 199 15.72 37.46 -19.87
CA GLU A 199 14.30 37.60 -19.58
C GLU A 199 13.49 36.68 -20.48
N VAL A 200 12.58 35.88 -19.90
CA VAL A 200 11.68 35.05 -20.67
C VAL A 200 10.53 35.89 -21.21
N ASP A 201 10.57 36.17 -22.51
CA ASP A 201 9.63 37.11 -23.15
C ASP A 201 8.29 36.43 -23.50
N THR A 202 8.32 35.16 -23.85
CA THR A 202 7.11 34.41 -24.23
C THR A 202 7.23 32.95 -23.86
N ILE A 203 6.24 32.48 -23.12
CA ILE A 203 6.05 31.06 -22.83
C ILE A 203 4.80 30.61 -23.58
N THR A 204 4.94 29.77 -24.60
CA THR A 204 3.81 29.17 -25.31
C THR A 204 3.47 27.83 -24.69
N ARG A 205 2.28 27.76 -24.09
CA ARG A 205 1.75 26.56 -23.47
C ARG A 205 0.77 25.90 -24.44
N ASN A 206 1.06 24.66 -24.82
CA ASN A 206 0.09 23.85 -25.56
C ASN A 206 -0.79 23.12 -24.55
N ILE A 207 -2.06 23.50 -24.51
CA ILE A 207 -3.08 22.78 -23.77
C ILE A 207 -3.71 21.79 -24.76
N SER A 208 -3.45 20.51 -24.59
CA SER A 208 -4.16 19.47 -25.32
C SER A 208 -5.60 19.40 -24.79
N THR A 209 -6.49 20.15 -25.42
CA THR A 209 -7.92 19.90 -25.27
C THR A 209 -8.25 18.66 -26.11
N LYS A 210 -8.18 17.47 -25.50
CA LYS A 210 -8.95 16.34 -26.01
C LYS A 210 -10.40 16.71 -25.82
N ASP A 211 -11.02 17.18 -26.90
CA ASP A 211 -12.46 17.39 -26.97
C ASP A 211 -13.16 16.15 -26.45
N LYS A 212 -13.99 16.37 -25.47
CA LYS A 212 -15.02 15.44 -25.06
C LYS A 212 -16.02 15.37 -26.19
N GLU A 213 -15.82 14.47 -27.13
CA GLU A 213 -16.90 14.00 -27.96
C GLU A 213 -17.41 12.69 -27.38
N ASN A 214 -18.62 12.82 -26.81
CA ASN A 214 -19.69 11.85 -26.50
C ASN A 214 -19.35 10.60 -25.68
#